data_6ae54d98ee31f658435a5911c024f4b4
#
_entry.id   6ae54d98ee31f658435a5911c024f4b4
#
_cell.length_a   1.000
_cell.length_b   1.000
_cell.length_c   1.000
_cell.angle_alpha   90.00
_cell.angle_beta   90.00
_cell.angle_gamma   90.00
#
_symmetry.space_group_name_H-M   'P 1'
#
loop_
_entity.id
_entity.type
_entity.pdbx_description
1 polymer ?
#
loop_
_entity_poly.entity_id
_entity_poly.type
_entity_poly.pdbx_seq_one_letter_code
_entity_poly.pdbx_strand_id
1 'polypeptide(L)'
;MIIREDAIYGRQSVDRKDSISIESQIEFCKYELRGGNFRKYTDKGYSGKNTDRPKFQEMMADIRRGLIKRVVVYKLDRISRSILDFATMMETFQEYNVEFVSSTEKFDTSTPMGRAMLNICIVFAQLERETIQKRVTDAYYSRCQHGFHMSGAAPYGFQLEPTTIEGIRTKMMKPDPETADIAKLMFEMYSQPGISFGDIARYFADEGILIYGKEMKRG
;
A
#
# COMPACT_ATOMS: atom_id res chain seq x y z
N MET A 1 6.90 10.01 -34.92
CA MET A 1 5.83 10.61 -34.11
C MET A 1 4.90 9.48 -33.67
N ILE A 2 4.79 9.20 -32.38
CA ILE A 2 3.89 8.14 -31.87
C ILE A 2 2.46 8.67 -31.96
N ILE A 3 1.59 8.01 -32.71
CA ILE A 3 0.16 8.34 -32.79
C ILE A 3 -0.49 7.79 -31.52
N ARG A 4 -0.99 8.69 -30.65
CA ARG A 4 -1.73 8.31 -29.45
C ARG A 4 -3.19 8.02 -29.80
N GLU A 5 -3.72 6.91 -29.29
CA GLU A 5 -5.07 6.44 -29.56
C GLU A 5 -5.99 6.61 -28.34
N ASP A 6 -7.30 6.58 -28.57
CA ASP A 6 -8.28 6.43 -27.50
C ASP A 6 -8.29 4.99 -27.00
N ALA A 7 -8.61 4.76 -25.74
CA ALA A 7 -8.81 3.45 -25.16
C ALA A 7 -10.23 3.32 -24.60
N ILE A 8 -10.89 2.20 -24.84
CA ILE A 8 -12.13 1.83 -24.16
C ILE A 8 -11.81 0.69 -23.22
N TYR A 9 -12.14 0.89 -21.94
CA TYR A 9 -12.04 -0.15 -20.94
C TYR A 9 -13.42 -0.65 -20.51
N GLY A 10 -13.64 -1.96 -20.60
CA GLY A 10 -14.89 -2.62 -20.20
C GLY A 10 -14.63 -3.78 -19.23
N ARG A 11 -15.52 -3.95 -18.24
CA ARG A 11 -15.41 -5.02 -17.26
C ARG A 11 -16.76 -5.64 -16.94
N GLN A 12 -16.78 -6.99 -16.81
CA GLN A 12 -17.95 -7.73 -16.39
C GLN A 12 -17.58 -8.71 -15.28
N SER A 13 -18.32 -8.66 -14.15
CA SER A 13 -18.17 -9.62 -13.03
C SER A 13 -18.98 -10.89 -13.28
N VAL A 14 -18.50 -12.02 -12.78
CA VAL A 14 -19.25 -13.31 -12.82
C VAL A 14 -20.51 -13.26 -11.95
N ASP A 15 -20.46 -12.53 -10.83
CA ASP A 15 -21.48 -12.58 -9.77
C ASP A 15 -22.77 -11.78 -10.05
N ARG A 16 -22.85 -11.03 -11.15
CA ARG A 16 -24.01 -10.20 -11.47
C ARG A 16 -24.59 -10.56 -12.83
N LYS A 17 -25.71 -11.31 -12.79
CA LYS A 17 -26.50 -11.68 -13.98
C LYS A 17 -27.11 -10.45 -14.70
N ASP A 18 -27.34 -9.35 -13.97
CA ASP A 18 -27.96 -8.11 -14.49
C ASP A 18 -26.94 -7.04 -14.94
N SER A 19 -25.68 -7.39 -15.18
CA SER A 19 -24.70 -6.44 -15.66
C SER A 19 -24.79 -6.30 -17.17
N ILE A 20 -24.80 -5.05 -17.67
CA ILE A 20 -24.68 -4.75 -19.10
C ILE A 20 -23.46 -5.48 -19.67
N SER A 21 -23.64 -6.11 -20.83
CA SER A 21 -22.58 -6.87 -21.52
C SER A 21 -21.38 -5.97 -21.87
N ILE A 22 -20.22 -6.56 -22.05
CA ILE A 22 -19.02 -5.81 -22.44
C ILE A 22 -19.25 -5.13 -23.80
N GLU A 23 -19.91 -5.80 -24.72
CA GLU A 23 -20.24 -5.29 -26.04
C GLU A 23 -21.10 -4.04 -25.97
N SER A 24 -22.15 -4.06 -25.15
CA SER A 24 -23.00 -2.89 -24.91
C SER A 24 -22.24 -1.75 -24.25
N GLN A 25 -21.36 -2.04 -23.28
CA GLN A 25 -20.49 -1.02 -22.67
C GLN A 25 -19.61 -0.33 -23.72
N ILE A 26 -19.01 -1.09 -24.63
CA ILE A 26 -18.18 -0.57 -25.72
C ILE A 26 -18.99 0.30 -26.67
N GLU A 27 -20.20 -0.12 -27.05
CA GLU A 27 -21.05 0.68 -27.93
C GLU A 27 -21.41 2.05 -27.30
N PHE A 28 -21.76 2.08 -26.03
CA PHE A 28 -21.97 3.37 -25.32
C PHE A 28 -20.70 4.23 -25.31
N CYS A 29 -19.53 3.64 -25.05
CA CYS A 29 -18.28 4.38 -25.01
C CYS A 29 -17.88 4.96 -26.38
N LYS A 30 -18.29 4.35 -27.49
CA LYS A 30 -17.98 4.86 -28.83
C LYS A 30 -18.56 6.25 -29.11
N TYR A 31 -19.67 6.61 -28.49
CA TYR A 31 -20.25 7.95 -28.65
C TYR A 31 -19.36 9.05 -28.07
N GLU A 32 -18.50 8.72 -27.12
CA GLU A 32 -17.54 9.66 -26.49
C GLU A 32 -16.22 9.78 -27.28
N LEU A 33 -16.01 8.94 -28.29
CA LEU A 33 -14.80 8.99 -29.09
C LEU A 33 -14.87 10.20 -30.04
N ARG A 34 -13.79 10.97 -30.08
CA ARG A 34 -13.67 12.13 -30.99
C ARG A 34 -13.16 11.77 -32.39
N GLY A 35 -13.46 10.54 -32.83
CA GLY A 35 -12.99 9.98 -34.09
C GLY A 35 -11.58 9.40 -34.01
N GLY A 36 -11.22 8.53 -34.95
CA GLY A 36 -9.92 7.87 -35.02
C GLY A 36 -9.93 6.44 -34.49
N ASN A 37 -8.75 5.84 -34.47
CA ASN A 37 -8.54 4.48 -33.97
C ASN A 37 -8.63 4.45 -32.45
N PHE A 38 -9.13 3.34 -31.92
CA PHE A 38 -9.18 3.09 -30.48
C PHE A 38 -8.80 1.66 -30.16
N ARG A 39 -8.25 1.47 -28.96
CA ARG A 39 -7.90 0.16 -28.40
C ARG A 39 -8.96 -0.31 -27.42
N LYS A 40 -9.20 -1.62 -27.39
CA LYS A 40 -10.14 -2.25 -26.46
C LYS A 40 -9.38 -3.03 -25.41
N TYR A 41 -9.72 -2.78 -24.14
CA TYR A 41 -9.23 -3.52 -22.99
C TYR A 41 -10.43 -4.06 -22.22
N THR A 42 -10.57 -5.38 -22.14
CA THR A 42 -11.76 -5.99 -21.55
C THR A 42 -11.40 -7.11 -20.60
N ASP A 43 -11.88 -7.00 -19.35
CA ASP A 43 -11.70 -8.00 -18.31
C ASP A 43 -13.05 -8.64 -17.98
N LYS A 44 -13.21 -9.93 -18.35
CA LYS A 44 -14.39 -10.73 -18.04
C LYS A 44 -14.12 -11.65 -16.85
N GLY A 45 -15.01 -11.65 -15.87
CA GLY A 45 -14.87 -12.50 -14.68
C GLY A 45 -14.11 -11.84 -13.50
N TYR A 46 -13.73 -10.59 -13.64
CA TYR A 46 -12.95 -9.89 -12.60
C TYR A 46 -13.81 -8.96 -11.74
N SER A 47 -13.48 -8.88 -10.44
CA SER A 47 -14.11 -7.93 -9.52
C SER A 47 -13.56 -6.51 -9.70
N GLY A 48 -14.39 -5.50 -9.42
CA GLY A 48 -13.94 -4.11 -9.35
C GLY A 48 -13.26 -3.72 -8.02
N LYS A 49 -13.03 -4.70 -7.12
CA LYS A 49 -12.44 -4.46 -5.80
C LYS A 49 -10.92 -4.34 -5.80
N ASN A 50 -10.25 -4.86 -6.81
CA ASN A 50 -8.81 -4.76 -6.99
C ASN A 50 -8.46 -4.37 -8.42
N THR A 51 -7.24 -3.95 -8.64
CA THR A 51 -6.68 -3.56 -9.94
C THR A 51 -5.85 -4.67 -10.60
N ASP A 52 -5.76 -5.85 -9.95
CA ASP A 52 -5.05 -7.01 -10.50
C ASP A 52 -5.90 -7.70 -11.57
N ARG A 53 -6.00 -7.05 -12.73
CA ARG A 53 -6.77 -7.45 -13.92
C ARG A 53 -5.88 -7.35 -15.14
N PRO A 54 -5.70 -8.42 -15.93
CA PRO A 54 -4.70 -8.47 -16.99
C PRO A 54 -4.84 -7.34 -18.03
N LYS A 55 -6.06 -7.09 -18.51
CA LYS A 55 -6.28 -6.06 -19.54
C LYS A 55 -6.23 -4.64 -18.98
N PHE A 56 -6.60 -4.46 -17.72
CA PHE A 56 -6.38 -3.19 -17.02
C PHE A 56 -4.89 -2.89 -16.89
N GLN A 57 -4.07 -3.87 -16.48
CA GLN A 57 -2.62 -3.70 -16.39
C GLN A 57 -1.96 -3.45 -17.74
N GLU A 58 -2.43 -4.12 -18.81
CA GLU A 58 -1.99 -3.86 -20.18
C GLU A 58 -2.29 -2.42 -20.59
N MET A 59 -3.51 -1.93 -20.32
CA MET A 59 -3.89 -0.54 -20.57
C MET A 59 -2.98 0.45 -19.80
N MET A 60 -2.71 0.19 -18.54
CA MET A 60 -1.82 1.04 -17.72
C MET A 60 -0.38 1.03 -18.26
N ALA A 61 0.11 -0.11 -18.76
CA ALA A 61 1.41 -0.20 -19.42
C ALA A 61 1.45 0.62 -20.73
N ASP A 62 0.40 0.56 -21.53
CA ASP A 62 0.30 1.33 -22.77
C ASP A 62 0.17 2.85 -22.51
N ILE A 63 -0.48 3.24 -21.42
CA ILE A 63 -0.50 4.63 -20.95
C ILE A 63 0.94 5.11 -20.63
N ARG A 64 1.70 4.34 -19.85
CA ARG A 64 3.09 4.68 -19.49
C ARG A 64 4.02 4.72 -20.71
N ARG A 65 3.71 3.95 -21.77
CA ARG A 65 4.40 4.01 -23.06
C ARG A 65 4.01 5.21 -23.94
N GLY A 66 3.03 6.02 -23.49
CA GLY A 66 2.55 7.16 -24.24
C GLY A 66 1.71 6.81 -25.47
N LEU A 67 1.11 5.62 -25.52
CA LEU A 67 0.29 5.16 -26.62
C LEU A 67 -1.18 5.60 -26.53
N ILE A 68 -1.64 5.96 -25.33
CA ILE A 68 -3.02 6.34 -25.06
C ILE A 68 -3.11 7.84 -24.79
N LYS A 69 -4.10 8.51 -25.37
CA LYS A 69 -4.41 9.93 -25.11
C LYS A 69 -5.66 10.12 -24.25
N ARG A 70 -6.58 9.15 -24.28
CA ARG A 70 -7.86 9.20 -23.55
C ARG A 70 -8.31 7.79 -23.19
N VAL A 71 -8.87 7.62 -21.99
CA VAL A 71 -9.54 6.40 -21.54
C VAL A 71 -11.02 6.69 -21.36
N VAL A 72 -11.86 5.89 -22.00
CA VAL A 72 -13.32 5.97 -21.91
C VAL A 72 -13.86 4.72 -21.24
N VAL A 73 -14.74 4.91 -20.27
CA VAL A 73 -15.44 3.82 -19.56
C VAL A 73 -16.95 4.05 -19.60
N TYR A 74 -17.71 2.98 -19.50
CA TYR A 74 -19.17 3.07 -19.41
C TYR A 74 -19.60 3.74 -18.09
N LYS A 75 -19.04 3.29 -16.95
CA LYS A 75 -19.27 3.80 -15.60
C LYS A 75 -17.98 3.73 -14.77
N LEU A 76 -17.86 4.62 -13.77
CA LEU A 76 -16.72 4.63 -12.84
C LEU A 76 -16.54 3.28 -12.15
N ASP A 77 -17.62 2.59 -11.77
CA ASP A 77 -17.57 1.28 -11.10
C ASP A 77 -16.99 0.15 -11.99
N ARG A 78 -16.86 0.38 -13.30
CA ARG A 78 -16.19 -0.53 -14.23
C ARG A 78 -14.68 -0.47 -14.07
N ILE A 79 -14.14 0.72 -13.78
CA ILE A 79 -12.70 0.88 -13.64
C ILE A 79 -12.22 0.71 -12.19
N SER A 80 -12.89 1.34 -11.23
CA SER A 80 -12.60 1.17 -9.79
C SER A 80 -13.87 1.29 -8.95
N ARG A 81 -13.89 0.62 -7.80
CA ARG A 81 -14.90 0.79 -6.73
C ARG A 81 -14.31 1.45 -5.48
N SER A 82 -13.00 1.57 -5.41
CA SER A 82 -12.27 2.25 -4.36
C SER A 82 -11.96 3.67 -4.83
N ILE A 83 -12.30 4.66 -4.02
CA ILE A 83 -11.95 6.06 -4.30
C ILE A 83 -10.43 6.25 -4.28
N LEU A 84 -9.74 5.50 -3.42
CA LEU A 84 -8.30 5.51 -3.31
C LEU A 84 -7.61 4.98 -4.58
N ASP A 85 -8.06 3.80 -5.08
CA ASP A 85 -7.53 3.23 -6.31
C ASP A 85 -7.83 4.12 -7.52
N PHE A 86 -9.03 4.72 -7.54
CA PHE A 86 -9.42 5.67 -8.59
C PHE A 86 -8.51 6.90 -8.60
N ALA A 87 -8.27 7.52 -7.44
CA ALA A 87 -7.39 8.68 -7.34
C ALA A 87 -5.96 8.36 -7.75
N THR A 88 -5.39 7.23 -7.29
CA THR A 88 -4.03 6.79 -7.66
C THR A 88 -3.91 6.56 -9.18
N MET A 89 -4.94 5.98 -9.79
CA MET A 89 -5.00 5.81 -11.24
C MET A 89 -5.06 7.17 -11.95
N MET A 90 -5.87 8.11 -11.45
CA MET A 90 -5.98 9.45 -12.03
C MET A 90 -4.68 10.27 -11.89
N GLU A 91 -3.91 10.11 -10.81
CA GLU A 91 -2.56 10.66 -10.68
C GLU A 91 -1.67 10.19 -11.84
N THR A 92 -1.70 8.89 -12.16
CA THR A 92 -0.97 8.35 -13.32
C THR A 92 -1.49 8.93 -14.63
N PHE A 93 -2.81 9.07 -14.80
CA PHE A 93 -3.36 9.66 -16.03
C PHE A 93 -2.93 11.11 -16.23
N GLN A 94 -2.87 11.90 -15.15
CA GLN A 94 -2.37 13.27 -15.19
C GLN A 94 -0.87 13.32 -15.54
N GLU A 95 -0.05 12.47 -14.96
CA GLU A 95 1.38 12.37 -15.23
C GLU A 95 1.67 12.12 -16.73
N TYR A 96 0.89 11.24 -17.35
CA TYR A 96 1.05 10.89 -18.76
C TYR A 96 0.15 11.71 -19.71
N ASN A 97 -0.53 12.76 -19.21
CA ASN A 97 -1.46 13.60 -19.99
C ASN A 97 -2.52 12.77 -20.71
N VAL A 98 -3.20 11.89 -19.97
CA VAL A 98 -4.31 11.07 -20.44
C VAL A 98 -5.62 11.62 -19.90
N GLU A 99 -6.58 11.89 -20.80
CA GLU A 99 -7.94 12.29 -20.43
C GLU A 99 -8.74 11.07 -19.98
N PHE A 100 -9.67 11.27 -19.05
CA PHE A 100 -10.58 10.22 -18.59
C PHE A 100 -12.04 10.66 -18.75
N VAL A 101 -12.86 9.77 -19.31
CA VAL A 101 -14.28 10.00 -19.55
C VAL A 101 -15.12 8.84 -19.05
N SER A 102 -16.15 9.12 -18.27
CA SER A 102 -17.22 8.19 -17.92
C SER A 102 -18.50 8.57 -18.66
N SER A 103 -18.98 7.68 -19.55
CA SER A 103 -20.08 8.00 -20.47
C SER A 103 -21.41 8.27 -19.75
N THR A 104 -21.73 7.53 -18.67
CA THR A 104 -23.04 7.65 -18.01
C THR A 104 -23.07 8.68 -16.90
N GLU A 105 -21.95 8.98 -16.25
CA GLU A 105 -21.85 9.91 -15.13
C GLU A 105 -21.46 11.32 -15.57
N LYS A 106 -21.26 11.52 -16.89
CA LYS A 106 -20.80 12.81 -17.47
C LYS A 106 -19.54 13.37 -16.79
N PHE A 107 -18.68 12.44 -16.36
CA PHE A 107 -17.41 12.78 -15.76
C PHE A 107 -16.34 12.79 -16.87
N ASP A 108 -15.85 13.99 -17.21
CA ASP A 108 -14.85 14.18 -18.28
C ASP A 108 -13.76 15.14 -17.78
N THR A 109 -12.56 14.60 -17.58
CA THR A 109 -11.40 15.37 -17.09
C THR A 109 -10.85 16.37 -18.12
N SER A 110 -11.28 16.34 -19.37
CA SER A 110 -10.96 17.39 -20.34
C SER A 110 -11.68 18.71 -20.05
N THR A 111 -12.79 18.65 -19.29
CA THR A 111 -13.58 19.84 -18.91
C THR A 111 -13.11 20.46 -17.60
N PRO A 112 -13.30 21.78 -17.37
CA PRO A 112 -12.99 22.42 -16.10
C PRO A 112 -13.73 21.78 -14.90
N MET A 113 -15.01 21.43 -15.08
CA MET A 113 -15.84 20.82 -14.05
C MET A 113 -15.33 19.41 -13.70
N GLY A 114 -15.00 18.60 -14.72
CA GLY A 114 -14.45 17.25 -14.49
C GLY A 114 -13.09 17.29 -13.78
N ARG A 115 -12.23 18.26 -14.10
CA ARG A 115 -10.97 18.47 -13.36
C ARG A 115 -11.21 18.88 -11.92
N ALA A 116 -12.18 19.76 -11.65
CA ALA A 116 -12.53 20.13 -10.28
C ALA A 116 -13.04 18.92 -9.47
N MET A 117 -13.92 18.11 -10.05
CA MET A 117 -14.41 16.88 -9.43
C MET A 117 -13.27 15.88 -9.18
N LEU A 118 -12.33 15.74 -10.12
CA LEU A 118 -11.15 14.89 -9.94
C LEU A 118 -10.30 15.36 -8.75
N ASN A 119 -10.04 16.65 -8.62
CA ASN A 119 -9.28 17.20 -7.49
C ASN A 119 -9.97 16.91 -6.16
N ILE A 120 -11.29 17.01 -6.10
CA ILE A 120 -12.09 16.62 -4.92
C ILE A 120 -11.89 15.14 -4.59
N CYS A 121 -11.96 14.25 -5.59
CA CYS A 121 -11.71 12.81 -5.38
C CYS A 121 -10.31 12.54 -4.84
N ILE A 122 -9.27 13.22 -5.34
CA ILE A 122 -7.90 13.10 -4.87
C ILE A 122 -7.78 13.53 -3.39
N VAL A 123 -8.40 14.65 -3.01
CA VAL A 123 -8.41 15.11 -1.60
C VAL A 123 -9.10 14.10 -0.68
N PHE A 124 -10.24 13.54 -1.09
CA PHE A 124 -10.91 12.50 -0.30
C PHE A 124 -10.09 11.23 -0.17
N ALA A 125 -9.41 10.81 -1.23
CA ALA A 125 -8.51 9.65 -1.19
C ALA A 125 -7.32 9.88 -0.24
N GLN A 126 -6.76 11.09 -0.20
CA GLN A 126 -5.72 11.46 0.74
C GLN A 126 -6.23 11.41 2.18
N LEU A 127 -7.39 11.98 2.46
CA LEU A 127 -8.04 11.92 3.78
C LEU A 127 -8.28 10.48 4.24
N GLU A 128 -8.70 9.60 3.33
CA GLU A 128 -8.89 8.17 3.63
C GLU A 128 -7.55 7.50 4.00
N ARG A 129 -6.46 7.76 3.23
CA ARG A 129 -5.10 7.26 3.56
C ARG A 129 -4.64 7.69 4.94
N GLU A 130 -4.76 8.98 5.26
CA GLU A 130 -4.37 9.54 6.56
C GLU A 130 -5.20 8.95 7.70
N THR A 131 -6.50 8.77 7.48
CA THR A 131 -7.40 8.15 8.46
C THR A 131 -7.03 6.70 8.73
N ILE A 132 -6.72 5.92 7.69
CA ILE A 132 -6.27 4.52 7.82
C ILE A 132 -4.94 4.48 8.57
N GLN A 133 -3.98 5.33 8.22
CA GLN A 133 -2.68 5.41 8.88
C GLN A 133 -2.83 5.74 10.38
N LYS A 134 -3.68 6.71 10.71
CA LYS A 134 -3.98 7.07 12.10
C LYS A 134 -4.57 5.87 12.86
N ARG A 135 -5.58 5.20 12.31
CA ARG A 135 -6.19 4.01 12.94
C ARG A 135 -5.18 2.88 13.18
N VAL A 136 -4.27 2.64 12.22
CA VAL A 136 -3.21 1.63 12.39
C VAL A 136 -2.25 2.04 13.51
N THR A 137 -1.87 3.31 13.56
CA THR A 137 -1.01 3.86 14.61
C THR A 137 -1.68 3.78 15.99
N ASP A 138 -2.94 4.20 16.10
CA ASP A 138 -3.69 4.14 17.36
C ASP A 138 -3.85 2.68 17.84
N ALA A 139 -4.16 1.75 16.93
CA ALA A 139 -4.25 0.33 17.25
C ALA A 139 -2.89 -0.24 17.70
N TYR A 140 -1.79 0.20 17.07
CA TYR A 140 -0.43 -0.19 17.46
C TYR A 140 -0.14 0.26 18.91
N TYR A 141 -0.33 1.53 19.24
CA TYR A 141 -0.10 2.05 20.57
C TYR A 141 -1.00 1.42 21.63
N SER A 142 -2.28 1.23 21.32
CA SER A 142 -3.23 0.54 22.21
C SER A 142 -2.72 -0.87 22.54
N ARG A 143 -2.29 -1.64 21.55
CA ARG A 143 -1.76 -2.98 21.78
C ARG A 143 -0.45 -2.95 22.59
N CYS A 144 0.44 -2.00 22.33
CA CYS A 144 1.65 -1.82 23.14
C CYS A 144 1.32 -1.57 24.61
N GLN A 145 0.34 -0.72 24.92
CA GLN A 145 -0.10 -0.44 26.29
C GLN A 145 -0.67 -1.68 27.01
N HIS A 146 -1.28 -2.61 26.26
CA HIS A 146 -1.76 -3.88 26.79
C HIS A 146 -0.65 -4.96 26.86
N GLY A 147 0.61 -4.62 26.61
CA GLY A 147 1.74 -5.54 26.71
C GLY A 147 1.92 -6.50 25.54
N PHE A 148 1.26 -6.27 24.42
CA PHE A 148 1.47 -7.07 23.22
C PHE A 148 2.86 -6.82 22.63
N HIS A 149 3.59 -7.88 22.31
CA HIS A 149 4.79 -7.77 21.48
C HIS A 149 4.40 -7.49 20.04
N MET A 150 4.87 -6.38 19.48
CA MET A 150 4.36 -5.88 18.19
C MET A 150 5.13 -6.40 16.98
N SER A 151 6.45 -6.56 17.08
CA SER A 151 7.27 -7.06 15.97
C SER A 151 8.74 -7.26 16.34
N GLY A 152 9.46 -8.01 15.51
CA GLY A 152 10.90 -8.19 15.63
C GLY A 152 11.32 -9.33 16.58
N ALA A 153 12.63 -9.50 16.73
CA ALA A 153 13.23 -10.38 17.72
C ALA A 153 13.27 -9.70 19.09
N ALA A 154 13.29 -10.47 20.15
CA ALA A 154 13.56 -9.94 21.46
C ALA A 154 14.95 -9.28 21.49
N PRO A 155 15.13 -8.13 22.16
CA PRO A 155 16.44 -7.57 22.39
C PRO A 155 17.29 -8.50 23.27
N TYR A 156 18.61 -8.33 23.26
CA TYR A 156 19.51 -9.11 24.10
C TYR A 156 19.14 -8.98 25.59
N GLY A 157 19.14 -10.08 26.31
CA GLY A 157 18.65 -10.16 27.69
C GLY A 157 17.18 -10.51 27.82
N PHE A 158 16.43 -10.62 26.72
CA PHE A 158 15.02 -10.99 26.71
C PHE A 158 14.73 -12.11 25.74
N GLN A 159 13.69 -12.88 26.04
CA GLN A 159 13.12 -13.90 25.18
C GLN A 159 11.63 -13.66 24.98
N LEU A 160 11.08 -14.19 23.88
CA LEU A 160 9.66 -14.12 23.54
C LEU A 160 8.94 -15.39 23.96
N GLU A 161 8.10 -15.31 24.97
CA GLU A 161 7.26 -16.45 25.37
C GLU A 161 5.83 -16.31 24.78
N PRO A 162 5.28 -17.40 24.22
CA PRO A 162 3.88 -17.43 23.81
C PRO A 162 2.96 -17.17 25.01
N THR A 163 1.98 -16.29 24.86
CA THR A 163 1.00 -15.96 25.87
C THR A 163 -0.36 -15.66 25.25
N THR A 164 -1.37 -15.48 26.09
CA THR A 164 -2.70 -15.03 25.65
C THR A 164 -3.09 -13.81 26.47
N ILE A 165 -3.36 -12.70 25.80
CA ILE A 165 -3.83 -11.45 26.38
C ILE A 165 -5.23 -11.19 25.82
N GLU A 166 -6.23 -11.05 26.70
CA GLU A 166 -7.63 -10.81 26.33
C GLU A 166 -8.17 -11.81 25.28
N GLY A 167 -7.78 -13.09 25.39
CA GLY A 167 -8.19 -14.13 24.45
C GLY A 167 -7.42 -14.17 23.13
N ILE A 168 -6.49 -13.23 22.90
CA ILE A 168 -5.68 -13.14 21.68
C ILE A 168 -4.32 -13.79 21.92
N ARG A 169 -3.96 -14.77 21.09
CA ARG A 169 -2.61 -15.38 21.12
C ARG A 169 -1.58 -14.35 20.68
N THR A 170 -0.55 -14.18 21.51
CA THR A 170 0.55 -13.23 21.29
C THR A 170 1.84 -13.77 21.90
N LYS A 171 2.89 -12.94 21.90
CA LYS A 171 4.13 -13.20 22.62
C LYS A 171 4.38 -12.06 23.61
N MET A 172 4.96 -12.38 24.74
CA MET A 172 5.38 -11.40 25.75
C MET A 172 6.89 -11.49 25.93
N MET A 173 7.55 -10.36 26.07
CA MET A 173 8.97 -10.30 26.43
C MET A 173 9.13 -10.64 27.89
N LYS A 174 10.02 -11.59 28.18
CA LYS A 174 10.47 -11.93 29.53
C LYS A 174 12.00 -11.93 29.58
N PRO A 175 12.61 -11.71 30.75
CA PRO A 175 14.04 -11.87 30.91
C PRO A 175 14.47 -13.27 30.44
N ASP A 176 15.52 -13.34 29.66
CA ASP A 176 16.12 -14.60 29.22
C ASP A 176 17.09 -15.09 30.33
N PRO A 177 16.87 -16.29 30.88
CA PRO A 177 17.70 -16.80 31.97
C PRO A 177 19.20 -16.85 31.66
N GLU A 178 19.57 -16.99 30.38
CA GLU A 178 20.98 -17.12 29.99
C GLU A 178 21.66 -15.76 29.76
N THR A 179 20.91 -14.73 29.38
CA THR A 179 21.49 -13.46 28.91
C THR A 179 21.01 -12.23 29.68
N ALA A 180 19.98 -12.33 30.51
CA ALA A 180 19.42 -11.20 31.24
C ALA A 180 20.41 -10.53 32.20
N ASP A 181 21.18 -11.33 32.94
CA ASP A 181 22.16 -10.79 33.89
C ASP A 181 23.29 -10.05 33.18
N ILE A 182 23.71 -10.55 32.03
CA ILE A 182 24.73 -9.89 31.20
C ILE A 182 24.19 -8.56 30.67
N ALA A 183 22.95 -8.55 30.17
CA ALA A 183 22.30 -7.31 29.73
C ALA A 183 22.18 -6.29 30.87
N LYS A 184 21.78 -6.74 32.06
CA LYS A 184 21.70 -5.89 33.25
C LYS A 184 23.07 -5.29 33.60
N LEU A 185 24.13 -6.12 33.61
CA LEU A 185 25.50 -5.68 33.84
C LEU A 185 25.94 -4.59 32.84
N MET A 186 25.58 -4.72 31.56
CA MET A 186 25.88 -3.69 30.56
C MET A 186 25.27 -2.35 30.93
N PHE A 187 23.99 -2.32 31.34
CA PHE A 187 23.32 -1.10 31.75
C PHE A 187 23.87 -0.52 33.05
N GLU A 188 24.20 -1.38 34.04
CA GLU A 188 24.82 -0.96 35.30
C GLU A 188 26.19 -0.30 35.08
N MET A 189 27.04 -0.92 34.23
CA MET A 189 28.33 -0.32 33.86
C MET A 189 28.14 1.01 33.13
N TYR A 190 27.26 1.07 32.13
CA TYR A 190 27.04 2.31 31.37
C TYR A 190 26.43 3.45 32.19
N SER A 191 25.72 3.15 33.28
CA SER A 191 25.17 4.14 34.18
C SER A 191 26.23 4.86 35.05
N GLN A 192 27.46 4.31 35.09
CA GLN A 192 28.53 4.92 35.85
C GLN A 192 29.19 6.09 35.12
N PRO A 193 29.50 7.20 35.80
CA PRO A 193 30.18 8.33 35.16
C PRO A 193 31.54 7.90 34.54
N GLY A 194 31.77 8.31 33.31
CA GLY A 194 33.06 8.10 32.62
C GLY A 194 33.24 6.74 31.94
N ILE A 195 32.27 5.81 32.03
CA ILE A 195 32.30 4.53 31.30
C ILE A 195 31.74 4.73 29.90
N SER A 196 32.51 4.35 28.90
CA SER A 196 32.13 4.34 27.50
C SER A 196 31.71 2.93 27.04
N PHE A 197 31.06 2.84 25.86
CA PHE A 197 30.80 1.56 25.23
C PHE A 197 32.07 0.77 24.93
N GLY A 198 33.20 1.45 24.65
CA GLY A 198 34.50 0.80 24.44
C GLY A 198 35.03 0.16 25.71
N ASP A 199 34.79 0.75 26.90
CA ASP A 199 35.20 0.20 28.17
C ASP A 199 34.39 -1.08 28.49
N ILE A 200 33.08 -1.06 28.24
CA ILE A 200 32.22 -2.24 28.40
C ILE A 200 32.67 -3.35 27.45
N ALA A 201 32.97 -3.03 26.18
CA ALA A 201 33.44 -4.01 25.21
C ALA A 201 34.76 -4.67 25.61
N ARG A 202 35.70 -3.88 26.14
CA ARG A 202 36.99 -4.37 26.68
C ARG A 202 36.75 -5.30 27.88
N TYR A 203 35.97 -4.87 28.84
CA TYR A 203 35.64 -5.68 30.01
C TYR A 203 35.05 -7.02 29.60
N PHE A 204 34.08 -7.04 28.68
CA PHE A 204 33.48 -8.30 28.21
C PHE A 204 34.46 -9.19 27.44
N ALA A 205 35.35 -8.59 26.66
CA ALA A 205 36.41 -9.35 25.96
C ALA A 205 37.41 -9.97 26.96
N ASP A 206 37.77 -9.24 28.02
CA ASP A 206 38.71 -9.70 29.05
C ASP A 206 38.13 -10.79 29.93
N GLU A 207 36.84 -10.70 30.25
CA GLU A 207 36.09 -11.70 31.02
C GLU A 207 35.57 -12.90 30.16
N GLY A 208 35.83 -12.87 28.82
CA GLY A 208 35.36 -13.91 27.91
C GLY A 208 33.84 -13.99 27.75
N ILE A 209 33.10 -12.91 28.00
CA ILE A 209 31.67 -12.86 27.90
C ILE A 209 31.26 -12.73 26.42
N LEU A 210 30.45 -13.68 25.94
CA LEU A 210 29.97 -13.73 24.57
C LEU A 210 28.63 -12.98 24.44
N ILE A 211 28.50 -12.10 23.44
CA ILE A 211 27.24 -11.46 23.06
C ILE A 211 26.74 -12.06 21.76
N TYR A 212 25.54 -12.65 21.76
CA TYR A 212 25.01 -13.46 20.65
C TYR A 212 25.99 -14.56 20.17
N GLY A 213 26.73 -15.18 21.11
CA GLY A 213 27.72 -16.22 20.80
C GLY A 213 29.00 -15.72 20.12
N LYS A 214 29.23 -14.37 20.12
CA LYS A 214 30.43 -13.75 19.52
C LYS A 214 31.24 -13.01 20.56
N GLU A 215 32.56 -13.13 20.47
CA GLU A 215 33.46 -12.30 21.27
C GLU A 215 33.34 -10.82 20.87
N MET A 216 33.37 -9.94 21.87
CA MET A 216 33.43 -8.51 21.65
C MET A 216 34.84 -8.14 21.14
N LYS A 217 34.91 -7.32 20.09
CA LYS A 217 36.21 -6.82 19.60
C LYS A 217 36.73 -5.77 20.55
N ARG A 218 38.01 -5.91 20.94
CA ARG A 218 38.77 -4.84 21.62
C ARG A 218 38.90 -3.68 20.62
N GLY A 219 38.09 -2.61 20.80
CA GLY A 219 38.14 -1.39 19.98
C GLY A 219 39.37 -0.52 20.28
#